data_b02957b160329b4208de93a6a707c05d
#
_entry.id   b02957b160329b4208de93a6a707c05d
#
_cell.length_a   1.000
_cell.length_b   1.000
_cell.length_c   1.000
_cell.angle_alpha   90.00
_cell.angle_beta   90.00
_cell.angle_gamma   90.00
#
_symmetry.space_group_name_H-M   'P 1'
#
loop_
_entity.id
_entity.type
_entity.pdbx_description
1 polymer ?
#
loop_
_entity_poly.entity_id
_entity_poly.type
_entity_poly.pdbx_seq_one_letter_code
_entity_poly.pdbx_strand_id
1 'polypeptide(L)'
;MKITKEKYNSNSKYENNNKTKYKKKRKNKKIKKFLLVIAFIFVILFTFFIIRMNENGWTYGGLVATILGHNSKTAEKLGTVYILVTGESQNLTDSIMLCAYNPKTQQASMMSIPRDTYTGTNQKKATASDKINILYQKGPEKLLKEVNELTGLNVKYYMNIDTKGLRELIDAVGGVYFDVPIDMDYDDPTQNLHIHLKAGYQLLDGDKAEQVVRFRHNNNGTSYPSSYGDNDIGRMKTQREFIKVLVKQVTSKDLLKNSKKYTQIAKNNINTNFNLDTAINYLPYLIDFNTDNLKTTTLPGEPKKCNGVWLYIANDKKTDEIISDNFKSLDKNVSVNETKANNEELTNSEINIELLNGTSDTNKLKKAKADLESKGYNVIKTGVTNSVSKTSIINRSDSATGAATEIKKVLNAGSITTGNSSENIDFTVIIGKDY
;
A
#
# COMPACT_ATOMS: atom_id res chain seq x y z
N MET A 1 32.34 20.96 91.72
CA MET A 1 31.21 20.20 91.23
C MET A 1 30.78 20.68 89.80
N LYS A 2 31.73 20.94 88.86
CA LYS A 2 31.44 21.41 87.49
C LYS A 2 32.06 20.48 86.39
N ILE A 3 32.79 19.48 86.76
CA ILE A 3 33.49 18.63 85.79
C ILE A 3 32.72 17.40 85.30
N THR A 4 31.62 17.04 86.02
CA THR A 4 30.84 15.82 85.70
C THR A 4 29.70 16.06 84.67
N LYS A 5 29.27 17.31 84.42
CA LYS A 5 28.23 17.58 83.43
C LYS A 5 28.70 17.68 82.00
N GLU A 6 29.96 18.11 81.77
CA GLU A 6 30.49 18.20 80.37
C GLU A 6 30.84 16.83 79.78
N LYS A 7 31.32 15.87 80.60
CA LYS A 7 31.63 14.52 80.11
C LYS A 7 30.39 13.72 79.73
N TYR A 8 29.26 13.97 80.43
CA TYR A 8 28.00 13.27 80.11
C TYR A 8 27.33 13.84 78.86
N ASN A 9 27.45 15.11 78.57
CA ASN A 9 26.91 15.72 77.34
C ASN A 9 27.73 15.38 76.08
N SER A 10 29.07 15.15 76.20
CA SER A 10 29.90 14.77 75.07
C SER A 10 29.64 13.33 74.64
N ASN A 11 29.40 12.39 75.58
CA ASN A 11 29.10 11.00 75.25
C ASN A 11 27.70 10.85 74.61
N SER A 12 26.70 11.60 75.02
CA SER A 12 25.36 11.58 74.42
C SER A 12 25.34 12.16 72.99
N LYS A 13 26.21 13.15 72.72
CA LYS A 13 26.36 13.74 71.39
C LYS A 13 27.11 12.82 70.42
N TYR A 14 28.12 12.03 70.92
CA TYR A 14 28.81 11.04 70.16
C TYR A 14 27.94 9.80 69.83
N GLU A 15 27.10 9.32 70.77
CA GLU A 15 26.17 8.22 70.51
C GLU A 15 25.04 8.61 69.57
N ASN A 16 24.48 9.82 69.65
CA ASN A 16 23.45 10.30 68.74
C ASN A 16 23.99 10.54 67.32
N ASN A 17 25.22 11.02 67.15
CA ASN A 17 25.86 11.16 65.85
C ASN A 17 26.18 9.79 65.20
N ASN A 18 26.56 8.78 65.98
CA ASN A 18 26.77 7.44 65.49
C ASN A 18 25.44 6.75 65.10
N LYS A 19 24.36 6.85 65.89
CA LYS A 19 23.03 6.33 65.58
C LYS A 19 22.43 6.99 64.32
N THR A 20 22.60 8.27 64.10
CA THR A 20 22.21 8.96 62.85
C THR A 20 23.04 8.56 61.64
N LYS A 21 24.37 8.37 61.78
CA LYS A 21 25.27 7.88 60.72
C LYS A 21 24.92 6.40 60.31
N TYR A 22 24.62 5.55 61.29
CA TYR A 22 24.17 4.17 61.03
C TYR A 22 22.78 4.11 60.38
N LYS A 23 21.81 4.94 60.80
CA LYS A 23 20.49 5.06 60.17
C LYS A 23 20.59 5.57 58.72
N LYS A 24 21.42 6.55 58.43
CA LYS A 24 21.68 7.10 57.10
C LYS A 24 22.37 6.08 56.19
N LYS A 25 23.37 5.33 56.71
CA LYS A 25 24.04 4.23 55.98
C LYS A 25 23.08 3.07 55.67
N ARG A 26 22.13 2.73 56.54
CA ARG A 26 21.12 1.69 56.38
C ARG A 26 20.02 2.10 55.37
N LYS A 27 19.63 3.39 55.38
CA LYS A 27 18.70 3.96 54.39
C LYS A 27 19.30 3.99 52.98
N ASN A 28 20.58 4.37 52.86
CA ASN A 28 21.29 4.34 51.58
C ASN A 28 21.52 2.90 51.05
N LYS A 29 21.70 1.91 51.89
CA LYS A 29 21.77 0.50 51.49
C LYS A 29 20.43 -0.02 50.98
N LYS A 30 19.31 0.37 51.59
CA LYS A 30 17.95 0.03 51.15
C LYS A 30 17.63 0.68 49.79
N ILE A 31 17.97 1.95 49.60
CA ILE A 31 17.79 2.68 48.32
C ILE A 31 18.63 2.03 47.21
N LYS A 32 19.92 1.68 47.52
CA LYS A 32 20.76 0.97 46.53
C LYS A 32 20.19 -0.37 46.13
N LYS A 33 19.68 -1.17 47.09
CA LYS A 33 19.02 -2.45 46.79
C LYS A 33 17.73 -2.24 45.95
N PHE A 34 16.93 -1.22 46.25
CA PHE A 34 15.75 -0.86 45.48
C PHE A 34 16.11 -0.45 44.06
N LEU A 35 17.16 0.39 43.89
CA LEU A 35 17.65 0.76 42.55
C LEU A 35 18.17 -0.43 41.76
N LEU A 36 18.87 -1.39 42.43
CA LEU A 36 19.31 -2.62 41.79
C LEU A 36 18.16 -3.49 41.33
N VAL A 37 17.06 -3.59 42.10
CA VAL A 37 15.86 -4.32 41.70
C VAL A 37 15.20 -3.64 40.49
N ILE A 38 15.11 -2.32 40.50
CA ILE A 38 14.58 -1.55 39.34
C ILE A 38 15.46 -1.78 38.10
N ALA A 39 16.78 -1.69 38.24
CA ALA A 39 17.71 -1.94 37.14
C ALA A 39 17.58 -3.37 36.60
N PHE A 40 17.42 -4.36 37.49
CA PHE A 40 17.19 -5.77 37.09
C PHE A 40 15.87 -5.94 36.32
N ILE A 41 14.78 -5.34 36.82
CA ILE A 41 13.49 -5.33 36.13
C ILE A 41 13.63 -4.65 34.75
N PHE A 42 14.34 -3.51 34.69
CA PHE A 42 14.59 -2.82 33.45
C PHE A 42 15.36 -3.69 32.44
N VAL A 43 16.38 -4.42 32.88
CA VAL A 43 17.16 -5.34 32.04
C VAL A 43 16.24 -6.45 31.50
N ILE A 44 15.39 -7.03 32.33
CA ILE A 44 14.42 -8.06 31.89
C ILE A 44 13.47 -7.50 30.83
N LEU A 45 12.85 -6.32 31.09
CA LEU A 45 11.93 -5.69 30.15
C LEU A 45 12.62 -5.30 28.85
N PHE A 46 13.86 -4.79 28.95
CA PHE A 46 14.66 -4.44 27.79
C PHE A 46 15.05 -5.67 26.96
N THR A 47 15.46 -6.76 27.64
CA THR A 47 15.75 -8.04 26.94
C THR A 47 14.50 -8.58 26.23
N PHE A 48 13.35 -8.55 26.92
CA PHE A 48 12.07 -8.93 26.31
C PHE A 48 11.74 -8.05 25.10
N PHE A 49 11.94 -6.74 25.20
CA PHE A 49 11.75 -5.79 24.09
C PHE A 49 12.66 -6.15 22.90
N ILE A 50 13.94 -6.43 23.14
CA ILE A 50 14.88 -6.83 22.07
C ILE A 50 14.45 -8.14 21.40
N ILE A 51 14.01 -9.14 22.18
CA ILE A 51 13.50 -10.40 21.62
C ILE A 51 12.30 -10.12 20.70
N ARG A 52 11.35 -9.29 21.15
CA ARG A 52 10.18 -8.93 20.35
C ARG A 52 10.52 -8.13 19.09
N MET A 53 11.49 -7.21 19.19
CA MET A 53 12.00 -6.49 18.02
C MET A 53 12.67 -7.43 17.01
N ASN A 54 13.40 -8.45 17.46
CA ASN A 54 13.97 -9.47 16.57
C ASN A 54 12.86 -10.32 15.88
N GLU A 55 11.78 -10.62 16.57
CA GLU A 55 10.63 -11.35 16.00
C GLU A 55 9.83 -10.51 14.99
N ASN A 56 9.61 -9.23 15.27
CA ASN A 56 8.76 -8.32 14.48
C ASN A 56 9.53 -7.53 13.42
N GLY A 57 10.87 -7.61 13.42
CA GLY A 57 11.76 -6.84 12.54
C GLY A 57 12.13 -5.47 13.13
N TRP A 58 13.34 -5.00 12.77
CA TRP A 58 13.89 -3.69 13.19
C TRP A 58 13.44 -2.58 12.24
N THR A 59 12.11 -2.53 11.97
CA THR A 59 11.44 -1.53 11.15
C THR A 59 10.53 -0.67 12.01
N TYR A 60 9.93 0.36 11.40
CA TYR A 60 8.97 1.20 12.10
C TYR A 60 7.68 0.43 12.44
N GLY A 61 7.20 -0.38 11.52
CA GLY A 61 6.08 -1.28 11.77
C GLY A 61 6.40 -2.34 12.82
N GLY A 62 7.61 -2.92 12.80
CA GLY A 62 8.10 -3.85 13.80
C GLY A 62 8.14 -3.26 15.22
N LEU A 63 8.51 -1.99 15.34
CA LEU A 63 8.43 -1.27 16.61
C LEU A 63 6.99 -1.13 17.09
N VAL A 64 6.07 -0.73 16.21
CA VAL A 64 4.63 -0.62 16.53
C VAL A 64 4.05 -1.98 16.90
N ALA A 65 4.37 -3.04 16.16
CA ALA A 65 3.99 -4.40 16.47
C ALA A 65 4.45 -4.84 17.87
N THR A 66 5.70 -4.51 18.22
CA THR A 66 6.29 -4.81 19.53
C THR A 66 5.55 -4.09 20.66
N ILE A 67 5.21 -2.80 20.49
CA ILE A 67 4.45 -2.00 21.46
C ILE A 67 3.03 -2.58 21.63
N LEU A 68 2.40 -3.05 20.55
CA LEU A 68 1.08 -3.69 20.58
C LEU A 68 1.11 -5.13 21.13
N GLY A 69 2.28 -5.66 21.50
CA GLY A 69 2.43 -7.01 22.04
C GLY A 69 2.36 -8.13 21.00
N HIS A 70 2.51 -7.79 19.72
CA HIS A 70 2.57 -8.77 18.62
C HIS A 70 3.84 -9.62 18.71
N ASN A 71 3.80 -10.80 18.09
CA ASN A 71 4.91 -11.73 17.96
C ASN A 71 4.97 -12.32 16.55
N SER A 72 5.96 -13.14 16.26
CA SER A 72 6.19 -13.77 14.95
C SER A 72 4.99 -14.52 14.35
N LYS A 73 4.06 -14.99 15.19
CA LYS A 73 2.84 -15.70 14.75
C LYS A 73 1.62 -14.81 14.58
N THR A 74 1.68 -13.54 14.99
CA THR A 74 0.51 -12.64 14.97
C THR A 74 0.06 -12.37 13.54
N ALA A 75 0.97 -12.07 12.62
CA ALA A 75 0.65 -11.84 11.21
C ALA A 75 -0.02 -13.06 10.55
N GLU A 76 0.46 -14.28 10.87
CA GLU A 76 -0.12 -15.53 10.38
C GLU A 76 -1.53 -15.75 10.93
N LYS A 77 -1.74 -15.46 12.21
CA LYS A 77 -3.03 -15.62 12.90
C LYS A 77 -4.09 -14.65 12.41
N LEU A 78 -3.68 -13.44 11.98
CA LEU A 78 -4.55 -12.45 11.37
C LEU A 78 -5.07 -12.93 10.01
N GLY A 79 -4.21 -13.58 9.20
CA GLY A 79 -4.56 -14.05 7.85
C GLY A 79 -4.89 -12.92 6.88
N THR A 80 -5.42 -13.29 5.73
CA THR A 80 -5.85 -12.32 4.71
C THR A 80 -7.15 -11.64 5.13
N VAL A 81 -7.15 -10.30 5.12
CA VAL A 81 -8.36 -9.49 5.27
C VAL A 81 -8.91 -9.12 3.89
N TYR A 82 -10.22 -9.32 3.69
CA TYR A 82 -10.96 -8.90 2.51
C TYR A 82 -11.91 -7.78 2.89
N ILE A 83 -11.87 -6.67 2.15
CA ILE A 83 -12.68 -5.48 2.40
C ILE A 83 -13.30 -5.01 1.08
N LEU A 84 -14.60 -4.78 1.07
CA LEU A 84 -15.28 -4.10 -0.01
C LEU A 84 -15.22 -2.59 0.23
N VAL A 85 -14.46 -1.87 -0.60
CA VAL A 85 -14.32 -0.42 -0.55
C VAL A 85 -15.23 0.19 -1.61
N THR A 86 -16.05 1.15 -1.20
CA THR A 86 -16.95 1.85 -2.11
C THR A 86 -16.83 3.35 -1.99
N GLY A 87 -16.91 4.04 -3.14
CA GLY A 87 -17.00 5.48 -3.22
C GLY A 87 -18.43 5.88 -3.56
N GLU A 88 -19.05 6.71 -2.73
CA GLU A 88 -20.44 7.14 -2.87
C GLU A 88 -20.51 8.56 -3.41
N SER A 89 -21.44 8.76 -4.35
CA SER A 89 -21.89 10.06 -4.82
C SER A 89 -23.39 9.99 -5.08
N GLN A 90 -24.18 10.90 -4.52
CA GLN A 90 -25.63 10.98 -4.71
C GLN A 90 -26.39 9.66 -4.41
N ASN A 91 -26.04 8.99 -3.31
CA ASN A 91 -26.62 7.71 -2.88
C ASN A 91 -26.42 6.53 -3.86
N LEU A 92 -25.46 6.64 -4.77
CA LEU A 92 -25.02 5.57 -5.66
C LEU A 92 -23.53 5.28 -5.43
N THR A 93 -23.13 4.03 -5.54
CA THR A 93 -21.72 3.66 -5.52
C THR A 93 -21.14 3.72 -6.93
N ASP A 94 -20.43 4.81 -7.22
CA ASP A 94 -19.75 5.01 -8.51
C ASP A 94 -18.40 4.32 -8.60
N SER A 95 -17.84 3.93 -7.45
CA SER A 95 -16.60 3.16 -7.33
C SER A 95 -16.85 1.96 -6.42
N ILE A 96 -16.58 0.76 -6.91
CA ILE A 96 -16.72 -0.50 -6.17
C ILE A 96 -15.40 -1.25 -6.33
N MET A 97 -14.71 -1.51 -5.23
CA MET A 97 -13.39 -2.17 -5.23
C MET A 97 -13.33 -3.26 -4.18
N LEU A 98 -12.99 -4.46 -4.59
CA LEU A 98 -12.62 -5.54 -3.70
C LEU A 98 -11.14 -5.44 -3.40
N CYS A 99 -10.79 -5.25 -2.13
CA CYS A 99 -9.42 -5.17 -1.63
C CYS A 99 -9.10 -6.36 -0.74
N ALA A 100 -7.87 -6.87 -0.85
CA ALA A 100 -7.36 -7.92 0.01
C ALA A 100 -5.92 -7.59 0.44
N TYR A 101 -5.57 -7.93 1.69
CA TYR A 101 -4.22 -7.75 2.22
C TYR A 101 -3.87 -8.87 3.18
N ASN A 102 -2.69 -9.45 3.01
CA ASN A 102 -2.14 -10.46 3.92
C ASN A 102 -0.92 -9.90 4.65
N PRO A 103 -0.96 -9.77 6.00
CA PRO A 103 0.12 -9.18 6.79
C PRO A 103 1.36 -10.07 6.87
N LYS A 104 1.23 -11.40 6.68
CA LYS A 104 2.36 -12.35 6.72
C LYS A 104 3.15 -12.34 5.42
N THR A 105 2.45 -12.41 4.29
CA THR A 105 3.10 -12.43 2.96
C THR A 105 3.44 -11.04 2.44
N GLN A 106 2.93 -9.98 3.07
CA GLN A 106 3.09 -8.60 2.63
C GLN A 106 2.64 -8.40 1.19
N GLN A 107 1.56 -9.10 0.80
CA GLN A 107 0.94 -8.99 -0.51
C GLN A 107 -0.47 -8.44 -0.41
N ALA A 108 -0.89 -7.71 -1.42
CA ALA A 108 -2.23 -7.16 -1.52
C ALA A 108 -2.78 -7.31 -2.94
N SER A 109 -4.11 -7.29 -3.04
CA SER A 109 -4.82 -7.29 -4.32
C SER A 109 -5.99 -6.32 -4.28
N MET A 110 -6.24 -5.69 -5.42
CA MET A 110 -7.36 -4.77 -5.61
C MET A 110 -8.03 -5.05 -6.96
N MET A 111 -9.33 -5.28 -6.96
CA MET A 111 -10.14 -5.47 -8.16
C MET A 111 -11.26 -4.44 -8.22
N SER A 112 -11.27 -3.62 -9.27
CA SER A 112 -12.42 -2.75 -9.56
C SER A 112 -13.57 -3.57 -10.14
N ILE A 113 -14.76 -3.35 -9.63
CA ILE A 113 -16.01 -3.96 -10.13
C ILE A 113 -16.78 -2.85 -10.87
N PRO A 114 -17.01 -2.98 -12.19
CA PRO A 114 -17.78 -1.97 -12.93
C PRO A 114 -19.14 -1.76 -12.31
N ARG A 115 -19.55 -0.49 -12.12
CA ARG A 115 -20.82 -0.14 -11.47
C ARG A 115 -22.07 -0.68 -12.19
N ASP A 116 -21.94 -0.93 -13.52
CA ASP A 116 -23.00 -1.45 -14.36
C ASP A 116 -23.02 -2.99 -14.42
N THR A 117 -22.24 -3.68 -13.56
CA THR A 117 -22.20 -5.16 -13.48
C THR A 117 -23.59 -5.70 -13.24
N TYR A 118 -24.00 -6.64 -14.09
CA TYR A 118 -25.31 -7.28 -14.05
C TYR A 118 -25.41 -8.26 -12.88
N THR A 119 -26.48 -8.12 -12.11
CA THR A 119 -26.78 -8.93 -10.92
C THR A 119 -28.11 -9.69 -11.03
N GLY A 120 -28.78 -9.61 -12.19
CA GLY A 120 -30.06 -10.28 -12.43
C GLY A 120 -29.87 -11.71 -12.93
N THR A 121 -30.98 -12.44 -13.01
CA THR A 121 -31.02 -13.84 -13.47
C THR A 121 -31.49 -14.03 -14.91
N ASN A 122 -32.07 -13.01 -15.53
CA ASN A 122 -32.63 -13.09 -16.88
C ASN A 122 -32.33 -11.84 -17.72
N GLN A 123 -31.27 -11.90 -18.54
CA GLN A 123 -30.85 -10.79 -19.41
C GLN A 123 -31.96 -10.30 -20.40
N LYS A 124 -32.90 -11.14 -20.77
CA LYS A 124 -34.02 -10.74 -21.68
C LYS A 124 -35.03 -9.82 -20.98
N LYS A 125 -35.05 -9.79 -19.65
CA LYS A 125 -35.92 -8.94 -18.83
C LYS A 125 -35.13 -7.92 -18.02
N ALA A 126 -33.87 -7.73 -18.35
CA ALA A 126 -32.97 -6.85 -17.59
C ALA A 126 -33.47 -5.40 -17.58
N THR A 127 -33.25 -4.73 -16.47
CA THR A 127 -33.60 -3.33 -16.22
C THR A 127 -32.40 -2.58 -15.66
N ALA A 128 -32.48 -1.28 -15.54
CA ALA A 128 -31.44 -0.48 -14.87
C ALA A 128 -31.24 -0.86 -13.37
N SER A 129 -32.31 -1.41 -12.75
CA SER A 129 -32.24 -1.86 -11.34
C SER A 129 -31.41 -3.13 -11.13
N ASP A 130 -30.99 -3.81 -12.21
CA ASP A 130 -30.16 -5.00 -12.16
C ASP A 130 -28.66 -4.68 -12.19
N LYS A 131 -28.29 -3.41 -12.03
CA LYS A 131 -26.90 -2.96 -11.90
C LYS A 131 -26.43 -3.08 -10.46
N ILE A 132 -25.19 -3.52 -10.26
CA ILE A 132 -24.63 -3.77 -8.93
C ILE A 132 -24.60 -2.50 -8.05
N ASN A 133 -24.38 -1.31 -8.63
CA ASN A 133 -24.33 -0.06 -7.88
C ASN A 133 -25.65 0.34 -7.20
N ILE A 134 -26.77 -0.14 -7.71
CA ILE A 134 -28.12 0.09 -7.12
C ILE A 134 -28.29 -0.67 -5.79
N LEU A 135 -27.57 -1.78 -5.64
CA LEU A 135 -27.72 -2.62 -4.45
C LEU A 135 -27.33 -1.90 -3.16
N TYR A 136 -26.42 -0.92 -3.23
CA TYR A 136 -26.02 -0.13 -2.07
C TYR A 136 -27.20 0.65 -1.45
N GLN A 137 -28.17 1.08 -2.25
CA GLN A 137 -29.40 1.72 -1.74
C GLN A 137 -30.24 0.82 -0.82
N LYS A 138 -30.00 -0.50 -0.89
CA LYS A 138 -30.63 -1.52 -0.04
C LYS A 138 -29.75 -1.90 1.17
N GLY A 139 -28.70 -1.14 1.40
CA GLY A 139 -27.69 -1.34 2.45
C GLY A 139 -26.40 -1.97 1.95
N PRO A 140 -25.27 -1.64 2.61
CA PRO A 140 -23.95 -2.14 2.22
C PRO A 140 -23.84 -3.66 2.30
N GLU A 141 -24.58 -4.32 3.18
CA GLU A 141 -24.61 -5.78 3.34
C GLU A 141 -25.19 -6.46 2.10
N LYS A 142 -26.15 -5.81 1.41
CA LYS A 142 -26.72 -6.37 0.18
C LYS A 142 -25.70 -6.36 -0.96
N LEU A 143 -24.93 -5.27 -1.08
CA LEU A 143 -23.85 -5.19 -2.04
C LEU A 143 -22.73 -6.17 -1.70
N LEU A 144 -22.37 -6.30 -0.42
CA LEU A 144 -21.37 -7.24 0.06
C LEU A 144 -21.74 -8.70 -0.26
N LYS A 145 -23.02 -9.07 -0.06
CA LYS A 145 -23.53 -10.39 -0.41
C LYS A 145 -23.37 -10.68 -1.91
N GLU A 146 -23.73 -9.73 -2.76
CA GLU A 146 -23.60 -9.86 -4.21
C GLU A 146 -22.15 -10.05 -4.65
N VAL A 147 -21.22 -9.26 -4.06
CA VAL A 147 -19.79 -9.40 -4.34
C VAL A 147 -19.27 -10.78 -3.90
N ASN A 148 -19.77 -11.32 -2.79
CA ASN A 148 -19.43 -12.67 -2.35
C ASN A 148 -19.95 -13.74 -3.32
N GLU A 149 -21.17 -13.58 -3.84
CA GLU A 149 -21.74 -14.48 -4.85
C GLU A 149 -20.95 -14.41 -6.17
N LEU A 150 -20.59 -13.19 -6.61
CA LEU A 150 -19.82 -12.95 -7.83
C LEU A 150 -18.39 -13.52 -7.78
N THR A 151 -17.75 -13.50 -6.60
CA THR A 151 -16.31 -13.83 -6.46
C THR A 151 -16.05 -15.17 -5.78
N GLY A 152 -17.07 -15.77 -5.14
CA GLY A 152 -16.88 -16.97 -4.33
C GLY A 152 -15.96 -16.77 -3.12
N LEU A 153 -15.73 -15.51 -2.69
CA LEU A 153 -14.97 -15.14 -1.49
C LEU A 153 -15.91 -14.96 -0.29
N ASN A 154 -15.31 -14.91 0.90
CA ASN A 154 -16.03 -14.59 2.14
C ASN A 154 -15.58 -13.21 2.63
N VAL A 155 -15.96 -12.17 1.89
CA VAL A 155 -15.74 -10.77 2.26
C VAL A 155 -16.69 -10.42 3.41
N LYS A 156 -16.12 -10.02 4.55
CA LYS A 156 -16.90 -9.72 5.77
C LYS A 156 -17.00 -8.23 6.04
N TYR A 157 -16.06 -7.46 5.51
CA TYR A 157 -15.93 -6.05 5.83
C TYR A 157 -16.25 -5.19 4.63
N TYR A 158 -16.91 -4.08 4.90
CA TYR A 158 -17.10 -3.00 3.93
C TYR A 158 -16.59 -1.66 4.49
N MET A 159 -16.25 -0.77 3.61
CA MET A 159 -15.85 0.60 3.90
C MET A 159 -16.40 1.49 2.79
N ASN A 160 -17.32 2.38 3.14
CA ASN A 160 -17.90 3.35 2.22
C ASN A 160 -17.42 4.75 2.58
N ILE A 161 -16.91 5.48 1.61
CA ILE A 161 -16.46 6.87 1.75
C ILE A 161 -17.21 7.74 0.74
N ASP A 162 -17.73 8.88 1.18
CA ASP A 162 -18.29 9.89 0.30
C ASP A 162 -17.20 10.85 -0.23
N THR A 163 -17.59 11.70 -1.17
CA THR A 163 -16.65 12.67 -1.79
C THR A 163 -16.13 13.67 -0.79
N LYS A 164 -16.91 14.04 0.24
CA LYS A 164 -16.47 14.94 1.31
C LYS A 164 -15.38 14.29 2.15
N GLY A 165 -15.57 13.03 2.53
CA GLY A 165 -14.58 12.28 3.31
C GLY A 165 -13.29 12.07 2.54
N LEU A 166 -13.37 11.82 1.23
CA LEU A 166 -12.19 11.76 0.38
C LEU A 166 -11.41 13.06 0.42
N ARG A 167 -12.07 14.22 0.22
CA ARG A 167 -11.41 15.53 0.25
C ARG A 167 -10.73 15.78 1.60
N GLU A 168 -11.47 15.58 2.70
CA GLU A 168 -10.93 15.78 4.06
C GLU A 168 -9.73 14.87 4.35
N LEU A 169 -9.73 13.63 3.86
CA LEU A 169 -8.60 12.71 4.02
C LEU A 169 -7.38 13.20 3.24
N ILE A 170 -7.56 13.62 1.98
CA ILE A 170 -6.46 14.13 1.14
C ILE A 170 -5.85 15.40 1.75
N ASP A 171 -6.67 16.34 2.20
CA ASP A 171 -6.19 17.56 2.86
C ASP A 171 -5.49 17.25 4.19
N ALA A 172 -5.95 16.21 4.90
CA ALA A 172 -5.34 15.78 6.14
C ALA A 172 -3.93 15.23 5.97
N VAL A 173 -3.66 14.55 4.84
CA VAL A 173 -2.33 14.03 4.50
C VAL A 173 -1.43 15.09 3.83
N GLY A 174 -1.94 16.32 3.63
CA GLY A 174 -1.19 17.42 3.02
C GLY A 174 -1.21 17.42 1.50
N GLY A 175 -2.22 16.81 0.89
CA GLY A 175 -2.33 16.60 -0.56
C GLY A 175 -1.58 15.35 -1.02
N VAL A 176 -1.81 14.94 -2.25
CA VAL A 176 -1.19 13.77 -2.89
C VAL A 176 -0.53 14.18 -4.19
N TYR A 177 0.75 13.86 -4.36
CA TYR A 177 1.41 14.01 -5.65
C TYR A 177 0.99 12.87 -6.58
N PHE A 178 0.36 13.24 -7.69
CA PHE A 178 -0.18 12.29 -8.66
C PHE A 178 0.10 12.73 -10.09
N ASP A 179 0.37 11.75 -10.96
CA ASP A 179 0.54 11.98 -12.39
C ASP A 179 -0.82 11.89 -13.09
N VAL A 180 -1.43 13.04 -13.33
CA VAL A 180 -2.74 13.14 -14.01
C VAL A 180 -2.57 12.68 -15.46
N PRO A 181 -3.28 11.60 -15.89
CA PRO A 181 -2.95 10.92 -17.15
C PRO A 181 -3.28 11.69 -18.42
N ILE A 182 -4.25 12.61 -18.36
CA ILE A 182 -4.70 13.44 -19.50
C ILE A 182 -5.22 14.78 -19.00
N ASP A 183 -5.37 15.75 -19.90
CA ASP A 183 -6.14 16.97 -19.63
C ASP A 183 -7.61 16.60 -19.36
N MET A 184 -8.14 17.12 -18.25
CA MET A 184 -9.52 16.87 -17.79
C MET A 184 -10.27 18.18 -17.75
N ASP A 185 -11.34 18.28 -18.58
CA ASP A 185 -12.17 19.48 -18.72
C ASP A 185 -13.65 19.08 -18.86
N TYR A 186 -14.35 19.02 -17.71
CA TYR A 186 -15.72 18.54 -17.65
C TYR A 186 -16.55 19.33 -16.65
N ASP A 187 -17.69 19.83 -17.09
CA ASP A 187 -18.69 20.50 -16.27
C ASP A 187 -20.02 19.77 -16.29
N ASP A 188 -20.54 19.49 -15.10
CA ASP A 188 -21.90 18.98 -14.88
C ASP A 188 -22.59 19.84 -13.81
N PRO A 189 -23.34 20.88 -14.19
CA PRO A 189 -24.07 21.73 -13.25
C PRO A 189 -25.08 20.99 -12.40
N THR A 190 -25.62 19.87 -12.89
CA THR A 190 -26.63 19.08 -12.16
C THR A 190 -26.06 18.38 -10.94
N GLN A 191 -24.77 18.07 -10.98
CA GLN A 191 -24.01 17.46 -9.89
C GLN A 191 -23.11 18.46 -9.17
N ASN A 192 -23.14 19.74 -9.56
CA ASN A 192 -22.17 20.75 -9.11
C ASN A 192 -20.73 20.23 -9.22
N LEU A 193 -20.42 19.60 -10.36
CA LEU A 193 -19.13 18.99 -10.63
C LEU A 193 -18.39 19.81 -11.70
N HIS A 194 -17.25 20.35 -11.32
CA HIS A 194 -16.36 21.13 -12.17
C HIS A 194 -14.97 20.52 -12.15
N ILE A 195 -14.52 19.99 -13.28
CA ILE A 195 -13.24 19.32 -13.43
C ILE A 195 -12.37 20.11 -14.43
N HIS A 196 -11.29 20.72 -13.94
CA HIS A 196 -10.36 21.50 -14.75
C HIS A 196 -8.94 21.21 -14.32
N LEU A 197 -8.33 20.14 -14.84
CA LEU A 197 -7.00 19.70 -14.50
C LEU A 197 -6.15 19.50 -15.76
N LYS A 198 -4.89 19.89 -15.67
CA LYS A 198 -3.90 19.57 -16.70
C LYS A 198 -3.24 18.22 -16.44
N ALA A 199 -2.87 17.54 -17.52
CA ALA A 199 -2.07 16.32 -17.45
C ALA A 199 -0.70 16.60 -16.80
N GLY A 200 -0.13 15.57 -16.17
CA GLY A 200 1.21 15.59 -15.61
C GLY A 200 1.25 15.55 -14.09
N TYR A 201 2.47 15.42 -13.57
CA TYR A 201 2.76 15.24 -12.16
C TYR A 201 2.54 16.52 -11.37
N GLN A 202 1.58 16.52 -10.46
CA GLN A 202 1.18 17.69 -9.68
C GLN A 202 0.67 17.30 -8.28
N LEU A 203 0.68 18.27 -7.36
CA LEU A 203 0.08 18.13 -6.04
C LEU A 203 -1.44 18.33 -6.16
N LEU A 204 -2.19 17.31 -5.73
CA LEU A 204 -3.64 17.35 -5.63
C LEU A 204 -4.04 17.59 -4.16
N ASP A 205 -4.78 18.66 -3.91
CA ASP A 205 -5.56 18.84 -2.70
C ASP A 205 -6.86 18.00 -2.76
N GLY A 206 -7.71 18.10 -1.75
CA GLY A 206 -8.95 17.33 -1.70
C GLY A 206 -9.86 17.56 -2.89
N ASP A 207 -10.03 18.83 -3.31
CA ASP A 207 -10.91 19.19 -4.44
C ASP A 207 -10.37 18.63 -5.77
N LYS A 208 -9.07 18.77 -6.02
CA LYS A 208 -8.44 18.21 -7.23
C LYS A 208 -8.44 16.68 -7.22
N ALA A 209 -8.27 16.08 -6.06
CA ALA A 209 -8.35 14.62 -5.93
C ALA A 209 -9.75 14.10 -6.28
N GLU A 210 -10.82 14.77 -5.81
CA GLU A 210 -12.19 14.45 -6.22
C GLU A 210 -12.36 14.58 -7.73
N GLN A 211 -11.84 15.64 -8.37
CA GLN A 211 -11.89 15.83 -9.82
C GLN A 211 -11.26 14.63 -10.55
N VAL A 212 -10.04 14.22 -10.16
CA VAL A 212 -9.32 13.08 -10.77
C VAL A 212 -10.11 11.79 -10.66
N VAL A 213 -10.63 11.45 -9.47
CA VAL A 213 -11.30 10.16 -9.27
C VAL A 213 -12.71 10.10 -9.86
N ARG A 214 -13.33 11.26 -10.13
CA ARG A 214 -14.66 11.36 -10.76
C ARG A 214 -14.60 11.51 -12.27
N PHE A 215 -13.46 11.97 -12.83
CA PHE A 215 -13.35 12.21 -14.26
C PHE A 215 -13.58 10.93 -15.08
N ARG A 216 -14.34 11.05 -16.14
CA ARG A 216 -14.67 9.98 -17.08
C ARG A 216 -14.40 10.36 -18.54
N HIS A 217 -14.85 11.54 -18.94
CA HIS A 217 -14.66 12.13 -20.27
C HIS A 217 -14.80 13.65 -20.20
N ASN A 218 -14.27 14.33 -21.18
CA ASN A 218 -14.42 15.77 -21.39
C ASN A 218 -15.81 16.11 -21.94
N ASN A 219 -16.24 17.38 -21.86
CA ASN A 219 -17.52 17.83 -22.41
C ASN A 219 -17.60 17.66 -23.94
N ASN A 220 -16.47 17.68 -24.64
CA ASN A 220 -16.39 17.42 -26.08
C ASN A 220 -16.43 15.91 -26.44
N GLY A 221 -16.61 15.03 -25.47
CA GLY A 221 -16.67 13.58 -25.64
C GLY A 221 -15.31 12.86 -25.70
N THR A 222 -14.19 13.59 -25.67
CA THR A 222 -12.87 12.94 -25.57
C THR A 222 -12.66 12.33 -24.19
N SER A 223 -11.90 11.24 -24.13
CA SER A 223 -11.64 10.51 -22.89
C SER A 223 -10.19 10.00 -22.86
N TYR A 224 -9.91 9.08 -21.94
CA TYR A 224 -8.60 8.43 -21.88
C TYR A 224 -8.26 7.74 -23.22
N PRO A 225 -6.97 7.65 -23.59
CA PRO A 225 -6.54 6.86 -24.75
C PRO A 225 -6.99 5.40 -24.62
N SER A 226 -7.31 4.74 -25.74
CA SER A 226 -7.77 3.33 -25.72
C SER A 226 -6.74 2.40 -25.08
N SER A 227 -5.44 2.69 -25.21
CA SER A 227 -4.35 1.97 -24.52
C SER A 227 -4.36 2.13 -22.99
N TYR A 228 -4.96 3.20 -22.49
CA TYR A 228 -5.13 3.42 -21.05
C TYR A 228 -6.45 2.80 -20.55
N GLY A 229 -7.45 2.71 -21.41
CA GLY A 229 -8.82 2.29 -21.15
C GLY A 229 -9.82 3.44 -21.36
N ASP A 230 -10.81 3.24 -22.22
CA ASP A 230 -11.80 4.28 -22.54
C ASP A 230 -12.75 4.55 -21.37
N ASN A 231 -13.17 5.81 -21.22
CA ASN A 231 -14.27 6.22 -20.34
C ASN A 231 -14.19 5.61 -18.92
N ASP A 232 -15.12 4.74 -18.58
CA ASP A 232 -15.27 4.15 -17.26
C ASP A 232 -14.10 3.23 -16.88
N ILE A 233 -13.53 2.51 -17.83
CA ILE A 233 -12.37 1.65 -17.61
C ILE A 233 -11.14 2.49 -17.27
N GLY A 234 -10.93 3.60 -17.98
CA GLY A 234 -9.86 4.56 -17.69
C GLY A 234 -10.03 5.20 -16.31
N ARG A 235 -11.26 5.58 -15.94
CA ARG A 235 -11.58 6.09 -14.59
C ARG A 235 -11.22 5.06 -13.52
N MET A 236 -11.65 3.81 -13.67
CA MET A 236 -11.34 2.74 -12.70
C MET A 236 -9.83 2.51 -12.57
N LYS A 237 -9.08 2.57 -13.67
CA LYS A 237 -7.62 2.48 -13.64
C LYS A 237 -7.02 3.66 -12.88
N THR A 238 -7.42 4.89 -13.20
CA THR A 238 -6.97 6.11 -12.51
C THR A 238 -7.28 6.06 -11.00
N GLN A 239 -8.47 5.59 -10.62
CA GLN A 239 -8.85 5.40 -9.23
C GLN A 239 -7.90 4.41 -8.51
N ARG A 240 -7.56 3.28 -9.13
CA ARG A 240 -6.63 2.31 -8.54
C ARG A 240 -5.23 2.88 -8.36
N GLU A 241 -4.71 3.55 -9.39
CA GLU A 241 -3.38 4.20 -9.30
C GLU A 241 -3.38 5.30 -8.23
N PHE A 242 -4.45 6.09 -8.14
CA PHE A 242 -4.59 7.12 -7.11
C PHE A 242 -4.60 6.51 -5.70
N ILE A 243 -5.38 5.43 -5.47
CA ILE A 243 -5.41 4.73 -4.18
C ILE A 243 -4.04 4.14 -3.84
N LYS A 244 -3.32 3.57 -4.80
CA LYS A 244 -1.96 3.05 -4.59
C LYS A 244 -1.02 4.15 -4.05
N VAL A 245 -1.06 5.34 -4.65
CA VAL A 245 -0.26 6.48 -4.20
C VAL A 245 -0.72 6.98 -2.83
N LEU A 246 -2.03 7.09 -2.60
CA LEU A 246 -2.61 7.48 -1.31
C LEU A 246 -2.20 6.53 -0.19
N VAL A 247 -2.31 5.22 -0.39
CA VAL A 247 -1.88 4.21 0.59
C VAL A 247 -0.41 4.40 0.94
N LYS A 248 0.46 4.54 -0.06
CA LYS A 248 1.89 4.79 0.14
C LYS A 248 2.15 6.04 1.00
N GLN A 249 1.38 7.10 0.81
CA GLN A 249 1.55 8.34 1.56
C GLN A 249 0.98 8.23 2.98
N VAL A 250 -0.20 7.64 3.16
CA VAL A 250 -0.84 7.47 4.47
C VAL A 250 -0.04 6.52 5.37
N THR A 251 0.53 5.45 4.82
CA THR A 251 1.35 4.48 5.56
C THR A 251 2.77 4.96 5.86
N SER A 252 3.11 6.18 5.46
CA SER A 252 4.39 6.80 5.78
C SER A 252 4.57 7.03 7.30
N LYS A 253 5.82 7.41 7.70
CA LYS A 253 6.19 7.65 9.11
C LYS A 253 5.30 8.66 9.86
N ASP A 254 4.55 9.49 9.14
CA ASP A 254 3.66 10.49 9.71
C ASP A 254 2.30 9.93 10.18
N LEU A 255 2.00 8.66 9.88
CA LEU A 255 0.74 8.01 10.25
C LEU A 255 0.48 8.09 11.76
N LEU A 256 1.46 7.75 12.60
CA LEU A 256 1.29 7.80 14.06
C LEU A 256 1.16 9.24 14.57
N LYS A 257 1.93 10.18 14.01
CA LYS A 257 1.87 11.60 14.39
C LYS A 257 0.48 12.19 14.15
N ASN A 258 -0.17 11.80 13.05
CA ASN A 258 -1.47 12.29 12.62
C ASN A 258 -2.63 11.32 12.93
N SER A 259 -2.39 10.25 13.68
CA SER A 259 -3.37 9.18 13.94
C SER A 259 -4.69 9.67 14.50
N LYS A 260 -4.67 10.65 15.43
CA LYS A 260 -5.89 11.26 15.98
C LYS A 260 -6.72 11.95 14.90
N LYS A 261 -6.06 12.73 14.00
CA LYS A 261 -6.73 13.44 12.90
C LYS A 261 -7.35 12.44 11.93
N TYR A 262 -6.60 11.41 11.51
CA TYR A 262 -7.10 10.38 10.61
C TYR A 262 -8.25 9.57 11.22
N THR A 263 -8.16 9.22 12.51
CA THR A 263 -9.24 8.51 13.21
C THR A 263 -10.50 9.37 13.28
N GLN A 264 -10.40 10.68 13.50
CA GLN A 264 -11.55 11.57 13.54
C GLN A 264 -12.22 11.69 12.16
N ILE A 265 -11.42 11.84 11.09
CA ILE A 265 -11.93 11.89 9.71
C ILE A 265 -12.62 10.56 9.35
N ALA A 266 -11.99 9.44 9.67
CA ALA A 266 -12.56 8.12 9.43
C ALA A 266 -13.92 7.96 10.15
N LYS A 267 -14.02 8.34 11.42
CA LYS A 267 -15.26 8.27 12.19
C LYS A 267 -16.38 9.12 11.61
N ASN A 268 -16.05 10.27 11.04
CA ASN A 268 -17.04 11.23 10.56
C ASN A 268 -17.52 10.94 9.13
N ASN A 269 -16.71 10.30 8.31
CA ASN A 269 -16.91 10.24 6.85
C ASN A 269 -16.83 8.83 6.27
N ILE A 270 -16.53 7.81 7.10
CA ILE A 270 -16.47 6.42 6.63
C ILE A 270 -17.56 5.60 7.31
N ASN A 271 -18.48 5.07 6.52
CA ASN A 271 -19.42 4.07 6.98
C ASN A 271 -18.80 2.68 6.80
N THR A 272 -18.56 1.98 7.93
CA THR A 272 -17.85 0.70 7.90
C THR A 272 -18.23 -0.21 9.08
N ASN A 273 -18.20 -1.52 8.85
CA ASN A 273 -18.21 -2.54 9.90
C ASN A 273 -16.80 -3.04 10.26
N PHE A 274 -15.74 -2.50 9.64
CA PHE A 274 -14.36 -2.79 9.99
C PHE A 274 -13.95 -1.97 11.21
N ASN A 275 -14.08 -2.57 12.40
CA ASN A 275 -13.88 -1.84 13.65
C ASN A 275 -12.40 -1.47 13.88
N LEU A 276 -12.20 -0.45 14.72
CA LEU A 276 -10.88 0.11 15.00
C LEU A 276 -9.92 -0.92 15.63
N ASP A 277 -10.42 -1.80 16.50
CA ASP A 277 -9.57 -2.80 17.17
C ASP A 277 -9.01 -3.80 16.16
N THR A 278 -9.83 -4.20 15.18
CA THR A 278 -9.37 -5.04 14.07
C THR A 278 -8.35 -4.28 13.21
N ALA A 279 -8.62 -3.02 12.85
CA ALA A 279 -7.73 -2.21 12.04
C ALA A 279 -6.36 -2.00 12.70
N ILE A 280 -6.32 -1.75 14.01
CA ILE A 280 -5.08 -1.57 14.78
C ILE A 280 -4.17 -2.80 14.69
N ASN A 281 -4.74 -4.01 14.65
CA ASN A 281 -3.95 -5.23 14.55
C ASN A 281 -3.24 -5.40 13.19
N TYR A 282 -3.80 -4.84 12.10
CA TYR A 282 -3.17 -4.86 10.77
C TYR A 282 -2.20 -3.68 10.56
N LEU A 283 -2.35 -2.60 11.33
CA LEU A 283 -1.62 -1.34 11.16
C LEU A 283 -0.10 -1.49 11.12
N PRO A 284 0.56 -2.25 12.04
CA PRO A 284 2.02 -2.41 12.02
C PRO A 284 2.56 -2.93 10.68
N TYR A 285 1.84 -3.87 10.11
CA TYR A 285 2.22 -4.52 8.86
C TYR A 285 1.95 -3.64 7.63
N LEU A 286 0.91 -2.80 7.70
CA LEU A 286 0.61 -1.81 6.66
C LEU A 286 1.61 -0.67 6.61
N ILE A 287 2.21 -0.29 7.75
CA ILE A 287 3.26 0.74 7.83
C ILE A 287 4.48 0.35 6.99
N ASP A 288 4.85 -0.93 7.00
CA ASP A 288 6.00 -1.45 6.27
C ASP A 288 5.62 -2.01 4.88
N PHE A 289 4.34 -1.91 4.50
CA PHE A 289 3.85 -2.45 3.23
C PHE A 289 4.44 -1.71 2.02
N ASN A 290 5.07 -2.47 1.12
CA ASN A 290 5.50 -1.96 -0.17
C ASN A 290 4.36 -2.06 -1.18
N THR A 291 3.90 -0.92 -1.70
CA THR A 291 2.83 -0.87 -2.71
C THR A 291 3.18 -1.53 -4.05
N ASP A 292 4.44 -1.90 -4.28
CA ASP A 292 4.83 -2.71 -5.44
C ASP A 292 4.32 -4.16 -5.34
N ASN A 293 3.98 -4.60 -4.12
CA ASN A 293 3.34 -5.89 -3.85
C ASN A 293 1.81 -5.83 -3.98
N LEU A 294 1.24 -4.72 -4.47
CA LEU A 294 -0.18 -4.58 -4.74
C LEU A 294 -0.50 -4.95 -6.20
N LYS A 295 -1.18 -6.06 -6.40
CA LYS A 295 -1.75 -6.41 -7.71
C LYS A 295 -3.06 -5.67 -7.93
N THR A 296 -3.24 -5.08 -9.11
CA THR A 296 -4.48 -4.37 -9.45
C THR A 296 -5.12 -4.96 -10.70
N THR A 297 -6.44 -5.10 -10.71
CA THR A 297 -7.18 -5.65 -11.84
C THR A 297 -8.57 -5.04 -11.95
N THR A 298 -9.29 -5.35 -13.00
CA THR A 298 -10.73 -5.07 -13.17
C THR A 298 -11.45 -6.41 -13.31
N LEU A 299 -12.66 -6.52 -12.78
CA LEU A 299 -13.53 -7.67 -12.97
C LEU A 299 -13.63 -8.00 -14.48
N PRO A 300 -13.29 -9.22 -14.93
CA PRO A 300 -13.35 -9.57 -16.32
C PRO A 300 -14.79 -9.61 -16.81
N GLY A 301 -15.03 -9.11 -18.01
CA GLY A 301 -16.35 -9.08 -18.62
C GLY A 301 -16.40 -8.14 -19.80
N GLU A 302 -17.61 -7.89 -20.29
CA GLU A 302 -17.84 -7.02 -21.43
C GLU A 302 -19.14 -6.20 -21.29
N PRO A 303 -19.19 -4.98 -21.83
CA PRO A 303 -20.43 -4.24 -21.92
C PRO A 303 -21.36 -4.88 -22.96
N LYS A 304 -22.63 -5.07 -22.59
CA LYS A 304 -23.65 -5.66 -23.44
C LYS A 304 -24.98 -4.94 -23.28
N LYS A 305 -25.68 -4.71 -24.39
CA LYS A 305 -27.03 -4.16 -24.36
C LYS A 305 -28.04 -5.28 -24.16
N CYS A 306 -28.73 -5.31 -23.01
CA CYS A 306 -29.72 -6.31 -22.66
C CYS A 306 -31.07 -5.59 -22.41
N ASN A 307 -32.11 -5.98 -23.12
CA ASN A 307 -33.47 -5.38 -23.02
C ASN A 307 -33.43 -3.82 -23.06
N GLY A 308 -32.62 -3.26 -23.96
CA GLY A 308 -32.50 -1.80 -24.12
C GLY A 308 -31.53 -1.11 -23.14
N VAL A 309 -31.07 -1.79 -22.10
CA VAL A 309 -30.17 -1.26 -21.06
C VAL A 309 -28.75 -1.72 -21.30
N TRP A 310 -27.77 -0.83 -21.16
CA TRP A 310 -26.36 -1.19 -21.14
C TRP A 310 -25.97 -1.73 -19.77
N LEU A 311 -25.41 -2.94 -19.76
CA LEU A 311 -24.95 -3.69 -18.59
C LEU A 311 -23.54 -4.19 -18.83
N TYR A 312 -22.79 -4.44 -17.76
CA TYR A 312 -21.53 -5.13 -17.80
C TYR A 312 -21.72 -6.59 -17.41
N ILE A 313 -21.47 -7.50 -18.33
CA ILE A 313 -21.66 -8.94 -18.10
C ILE A 313 -20.31 -9.52 -17.68
N ALA A 314 -20.22 -9.97 -16.44
CA ALA A 314 -19.02 -10.62 -15.92
C ALA A 314 -18.75 -11.94 -16.66
N ASN A 315 -17.49 -12.28 -16.79
CA ASN A 315 -17.01 -13.56 -17.30
C ASN A 315 -16.64 -14.46 -16.13
N ASP A 316 -17.53 -15.36 -15.75
CA ASP A 316 -17.38 -16.20 -14.55
C ASP A 316 -16.05 -16.96 -14.53
N LYS A 317 -15.69 -17.64 -15.64
CA LYS A 317 -14.45 -18.41 -15.71
C LYS A 317 -13.20 -17.56 -15.48
N LYS A 318 -13.10 -16.41 -16.16
CA LYS A 318 -11.95 -15.50 -15.96
C LYS A 318 -11.98 -14.85 -14.59
N THR A 319 -13.15 -14.63 -14.01
CA THR A 319 -13.28 -14.15 -12.64
C THR A 319 -12.72 -15.16 -11.64
N ASP A 320 -13.08 -16.44 -11.80
CA ASP A 320 -12.55 -17.52 -10.95
C ASP A 320 -11.03 -17.64 -11.05
N GLU A 321 -10.45 -17.51 -12.26
CA GLU A 321 -9.01 -17.50 -12.48
C GLU A 321 -8.34 -16.33 -11.72
N ILE A 322 -8.84 -15.09 -11.88
CA ILE A 322 -8.30 -13.92 -11.18
C ILE A 322 -8.47 -14.04 -9.66
N ILE A 323 -9.60 -14.53 -9.18
CA ILE A 323 -9.81 -14.73 -7.75
C ILE A 323 -8.86 -15.77 -7.19
N SER A 324 -8.60 -16.85 -7.90
CA SER A 324 -7.60 -17.86 -7.51
C SER A 324 -6.21 -17.25 -7.43
N ASP A 325 -5.77 -16.55 -8.49
CA ASP A 325 -4.38 -16.13 -8.69
C ASP A 325 -4.01 -14.88 -7.92
N ASN A 326 -4.97 -13.97 -7.71
CA ASN A 326 -4.69 -12.69 -7.07
C ASN A 326 -5.21 -12.59 -5.63
N PHE A 327 -6.27 -13.34 -5.27
CA PHE A 327 -6.90 -13.20 -3.95
C PHE A 327 -6.68 -14.41 -3.06
N LYS A 328 -7.03 -15.63 -3.51
CA LYS A 328 -6.85 -16.85 -2.71
C LYS A 328 -5.37 -17.24 -2.57
N SER A 329 -4.53 -16.84 -3.53
CA SER A 329 -3.08 -17.06 -3.45
C SER A 329 -2.38 -16.27 -2.34
N LEU A 330 -2.99 -15.20 -1.82
CA LEU A 330 -2.42 -14.39 -0.74
C LEU A 330 -2.19 -15.18 0.56
N ASP A 331 -2.98 -16.23 0.79
CA ASP A 331 -2.83 -17.12 1.95
C ASP A 331 -1.80 -18.24 1.74
N LYS A 332 -1.41 -18.48 0.49
CA LYS A 332 -0.37 -19.46 0.22
C LYS A 332 0.96 -18.89 0.67
N ASN A 333 1.63 -19.58 1.59
CA ASN A 333 3.03 -19.30 1.89
C ASN A 333 3.83 -19.44 0.60
N VAL A 334 4.12 -18.34 -0.05
CA VAL A 334 5.28 -18.27 -0.91
C VAL A 334 6.46 -18.25 0.04
N SER A 335 6.87 -19.43 0.51
CA SER A 335 8.25 -19.62 0.89
C SER A 335 9.04 -19.12 -0.32
N VAL A 336 9.85 -18.08 -0.10
CA VAL A 336 10.91 -17.68 -1.03
C VAL A 336 11.94 -18.80 -1.01
N ASN A 337 11.54 -20.00 -1.42
CA ASN A 337 12.32 -21.15 -1.78
C ASN A 337 11.32 -22.15 -2.37
N GLU A 338 11.40 -22.30 -3.68
CA GLU A 338 10.83 -23.41 -4.46
C GLU A 338 9.30 -23.48 -4.54
N THR A 339 8.70 -22.62 -5.34
CA THR A 339 7.61 -23.07 -6.19
C THR A 339 8.03 -22.84 -7.64
N LYS A 340 8.49 -23.90 -8.25
CA LYS A 340 8.40 -24.09 -9.70
C LYS A 340 6.91 -24.04 -10.04
N ALA A 341 6.35 -22.84 -10.16
CA ALA A 341 5.22 -22.63 -11.04
C ALA A 341 5.81 -22.65 -12.44
N ASN A 342 5.23 -23.38 -13.34
CA ASN A 342 5.50 -23.35 -14.78
C ASN A 342 5.14 -21.96 -15.33
N ASN A 343 5.91 -20.95 -14.97
CA ASN A 343 6.36 -19.87 -15.80
C ASN A 343 7.78 -20.26 -16.11
N GLU A 344 8.07 -20.62 -17.34
CA GLU A 344 9.41 -20.64 -17.86
C GLU A 344 10.01 -19.29 -17.49
N GLU A 345 10.84 -19.27 -16.45
CA GLU A 345 11.66 -18.12 -16.10
C GLU A 345 12.56 -17.95 -17.31
N LEU A 346 12.33 -16.87 -18.08
CA LEU A 346 13.13 -16.58 -19.26
C LEU A 346 14.60 -16.70 -18.85
N THR A 347 15.33 -17.54 -19.54
CA THR A 347 16.79 -17.59 -19.36
C THR A 347 17.36 -16.23 -19.73
N ASN A 348 18.50 -15.85 -19.18
CA ASN A 348 19.10 -14.54 -19.49
C ASN A 348 19.23 -14.30 -21.01
N SER A 349 19.37 -15.37 -21.80
CA SER A 349 19.45 -15.34 -23.26
C SER A 349 18.10 -15.04 -23.96
N GLU A 350 17.00 -15.14 -23.26
CA GLU A 350 15.65 -14.81 -23.76
C GLU A 350 15.22 -13.41 -23.36
N ILE A 351 15.99 -12.74 -22.48
CA ILE A 351 15.72 -11.39 -22.00
C ILE A 351 16.33 -10.35 -22.94
N ASN A 352 15.47 -9.59 -23.58
CA ASN A 352 15.85 -8.56 -24.54
C ASN A 352 16.00 -7.19 -23.88
N ILE A 353 17.18 -6.58 -24.03
CA ILE A 353 17.51 -5.29 -23.42
C ILE A 353 17.72 -4.23 -24.49
N GLU A 354 17.03 -3.08 -24.36
CA GLU A 354 17.38 -1.83 -24.99
C GLU A 354 18.33 -1.06 -24.06
N LEU A 355 19.55 -0.76 -24.52
CA LEU A 355 20.58 -0.07 -23.74
C LEU A 355 20.83 1.34 -24.28
N LEU A 356 20.52 2.36 -23.49
CA LEU A 356 20.61 3.76 -23.88
C LEU A 356 21.72 4.47 -23.09
N ASN A 357 22.55 5.26 -23.79
CA ASN A 357 23.56 6.08 -23.17
C ASN A 357 23.00 7.45 -22.80
N GLY A 358 22.84 7.71 -21.53
CA GLY A 358 22.48 9.01 -20.94
C GLY A 358 23.70 9.82 -20.49
N THR A 359 24.88 9.58 -21.09
CA THR A 359 26.12 10.30 -20.81
C THR A 359 26.79 10.74 -22.12
N SER A 360 27.82 11.56 -22.04
CA SER A 360 28.66 11.90 -23.20
C SER A 360 29.77 10.89 -23.46
N ASP A 361 29.97 9.91 -22.56
CA ASP A 361 31.04 8.91 -22.66
C ASP A 361 30.54 7.63 -23.34
N THR A 362 30.98 7.41 -24.55
CA THR A 362 30.64 6.21 -25.35
C THR A 362 31.27 4.92 -24.81
N ASN A 363 32.34 5.00 -23.98
CA ASN A 363 32.96 3.82 -23.40
C ASN A 363 32.07 3.22 -22.30
N LYS A 364 31.29 4.02 -21.59
CA LYS A 364 30.31 3.54 -20.62
C LYS A 364 29.25 2.65 -21.27
N LEU A 365 28.73 3.03 -22.44
CA LEU A 365 27.78 2.20 -23.18
C LEU A 365 28.40 0.87 -23.61
N LYS A 366 29.64 0.92 -24.16
CA LYS A 366 30.35 -0.31 -24.59
C LYS A 366 30.61 -1.25 -23.41
N LYS A 367 31.04 -0.70 -22.28
CA LYS A 367 31.29 -1.48 -21.05
C LYS A 367 30.01 -2.11 -20.54
N ALA A 368 28.92 -1.33 -20.39
CA ALA A 368 27.63 -1.81 -19.91
C ALA A 368 27.08 -2.93 -20.82
N LYS A 369 27.23 -2.77 -22.13
CA LYS A 369 26.85 -3.81 -23.09
C LYS A 369 27.64 -5.10 -22.85
N ALA A 370 28.95 -5.01 -22.76
CA ALA A 370 29.81 -6.17 -22.50
C ALA A 370 29.51 -6.86 -21.17
N ASP A 371 29.28 -6.07 -20.10
CA ASP A 371 28.93 -6.57 -18.77
C ASP A 371 27.62 -7.36 -18.80
N LEU A 372 26.58 -6.85 -19.48
CA LEU A 372 25.27 -7.51 -19.61
C LEU A 372 25.38 -8.77 -20.49
N GLU A 373 26.02 -8.68 -21.64
CA GLU A 373 26.20 -9.83 -22.56
C GLU A 373 27.04 -10.94 -21.92
N SER A 374 28.04 -10.59 -21.09
CA SER A 374 28.84 -11.57 -20.32
C SER A 374 28.01 -12.41 -19.35
N LYS A 375 26.85 -11.90 -18.95
CA LYS A 375 25.89 -12.59 -18.09
C LYS A 375 24.77 -13.30 -18.88
N GLY A 376 24.88 -13.29 -20.20
CA GLY A 376 23.94 -13.97 -21.09
C GLY A 376 22.73 -13.16 -21.52
N TYR A 377 22.62 -11.88 -21.13
CA TYR A 377 21.50 -11.02 -21.57
C TYR A 377 21.63 -10.64 -23.05
N ASN A 378 20.50 -10.53 -23.74
CA ASN A 378 20.46 -10.19 -25.15
C ASN A 378 20.27 -8.67 -25.32
N VAL A 379 21.34 -7.93 -25.61
CA VAL A 379 21.27 -6.49 -25.88
C VAL A 379 20.90 -6.24 -27.36
N ILE A 380 19.59 -6.21 -27.65
CA ILE A 380 19.06 -6.14 -29.02
C ILE A 380 19.10 -4.73 -29.62
N LYS A 381 19.16 -3.69 -28.79
CA LYS A 381 19.15 -2.31 -29.27
C LYS A 381 20.03 -1.43 -28.41
N THR A 382 20.80 -0.53 -29.04
CA THR A 382 21.59 0.48 -28.35
C THR A 382 21.28 1.86 -28.93
N GLY A 383 21.33 2.90 -28.08
CA GLY A 383 21.04 4.27 -28.50
C GLY A 383 21.62 5.30 -27.55
N VAL A 384 21.29 6.55 -27.81
CA VAL A 384 21.66 7.71 -26.99
C VAL A 384 20.38 8.39 -26.54
N THR A 385 20.36 8.90 -25.31
CA THR A 385 19.25 9.67 -24.76
C THR A 385 19.76 10.95 -24.11
N ASN A 386 18.87 11.76 -23.56
CA ASN A 386 19.25 12.95 -22.81
C ASN A 386 20.14 12.59 -21.63
N SER A 387 21.05 13.50 -21.27
CA SER A 387 22.00 13.28 -20.17
C SER A 387 21.28 13.09 -18.86
N VAL A 388 21.57 11.96 -18.16
CA VAL A 388 21.02 11.63 -16.84
C VAL A 388 22.14 11.44 -15.81
N SER A 389 21.86 11.86 -14.58
CA SER A 389 22.82 11.73 -13.48
C SER A 389 22.89 10.31 -12.90
N LYS A 390 21.78 9.59 -12.94
CA LYS A 390 21.65 8.23 -12.39
C LYS A 390 21.19 7.25 -13.44
N THR A 391 21.74 6.04 -13.37
CA THR A 391 21.33 4.89 -14.17
C THR A 391 19.90 4.48 -13.81
N SER A 392 19.10 4.10 -14.79
CA SER A 392 17.73 3.63 -14.63
C SER A 392 17.52 2.31 -15.35
N ILE A 393 16.87 1.37 -14.70
CA ILE A 393 16.50 0.05 -15.22
C ILE A 393 14.97 0.01 -15.24
N ILE A 394 14.40 0.07 -16.43
CA ILE A 394 12.95 0.14 -16.64
C ILE A 394 12.49 -1.24 -17.05
N ASN A 395 11.76 -1.93 -16.17
CA ASN A 395 11.12 -3.20 -16.50
C ASN A 395 9.88 -2.95 -17.36
N ARG A 396 9.80 -3.60 -18.54
CA ARG A 396 8.71 -3.48 -19.51
C ARG A 396 7.94 -4.79 -19.70
N SER A 397 8.36 -5.86 -19.04
CA SER A 397 7.81 -7.22 -19.17
C SER A 397 7.41 -7.76 -17.81
N ASP A 398 6.18 -8.24 -17.69
CA ASP A 398 5.68 -8.88 -16.47
C ASP A 398 6.35 -10.25 -16.21
N SER A 399 6.87 -10.90 -17.27
CA SER A 399 7.52 -12.23 -17.20
C SER A 399 8.97 -12.19 -16.72
N ALA A 400 9.62 -11.02 -16.68
CA ALA A 400 11.05 -10.87 -16.37
C ALA A 400 11.34 -10.18 -15.02
N THR A 401 10.43 -10.27 -14.06
CA THR A 401 10.46 -9.48 -12.81
C THR A 401 11.71 -9.70 -11.94
N GLY A 402 12.27 -10.92 -11.93
CA GLY A 402 13.50 -11.26 -11.18
C GLY A 402 14.77 -10.66 -11.79
N ALA A 403 14.82 -10.53 -13.11
CA ALA A 403 16.01 -10.10 -13.84
C ALA A 403 16.41 -8.64 -13.60
N ALA A 404 15.46 -7.75 -13.25
CA ALA A 404 15.76 -6.35 -12.94
C ALA A 404 16.80 -6.20 -11.82
N THR A 405 16.69 -7.01 -10.77
CA THR A 405 17.64 -7.02 -9.64
C THR A 405 19.01 -7.55 -10.05
N GLU A 406 19.06 -8.56 -10.89
CA GLU A 406 20.31 -9.11 -11.40
C GLU A 406 21.00 -8.13 -12.36
N ILE A 407 20.26 -7.49 -13.27
CA ILE A 407 20.78 -6.41 -14.12
C ILE A 407 21.39 -5.29 -13.29
N LYS A 408 20.72 -4.87 -12.20
CA LYS A 408 21.25 -3.87 -11.29
C LYS A 408 22.55 -4.30 -10.63
N LYS A 409 22.67 -5.58 -10.23
CA LYS A 409 23.91 -6.13 -9.65
C LYS A 409 25.05 -6.15 -10.68
N VAL A 410 24.75 -6.56 -11.91
CA VAL A 410 25.73 -6.60 -13.02
C VAL A 410 26.30 -5.21 -13.28
N LEU A 411 25.43 -4.20 -13.33
CA LEU A 411 25.85 -2.81 -13.57
C LEU A 411 26.43 -2.12 -12.34
N ASN A 412 26.23 -2.66 -11.15
CA ASN A 412 26.54 -2.03 -9.85
C ASN A 412 26.03 -0.58 -9.74
N ALA A 413 24.95 -0.27 -10.44
CA ALA A 413 24.33 1.06 -10.50
C ALA A 413 22.84 0.95 -10.86
N GLY A 414 22.08 2.00 -10.61
CA GLY A 414 20.73 2.17 -11.13
C GLY A 414 19.61 2.01 -10.12
N SER A 415 18.48 2.62 -10.47
CA SER A 415 17.17 2.45 -9.83
C SER A 415 16.28 1.62 -10.74
N ILE A 416 15.48 0.73 -10.14
CA ILE A 416 14.52 -0.12 -10.87
C ILE A 416 13.17 0.59 -10.88
N THR A 417 12.55 0.68 -12.06
CA THR A 417 11.20 1.22 -12.26
C THR A 417 10.43 0.33 -13.22
N THR A 418 9.11 0.42 -13.23
CA THR A 418 8.25 -0.27 -14.20
C THR A 418 7.85 0.74 -15.28
N GLY A 419 7.91 0.33 -16.54
CA GLY A 419 7.48 1.11 -17.70
C GLY A 419 6.38 0.41 -18.48
N ASN A 420 5.80 1.09 -19.47
CA ASN A 420 4.85 0.46 -20.37
C ASN A 420 5.52 -0.64 -21.18
N SER A 421 4.78 -1.71 -21.47
CA SER A 421 5.25 -2.80 -22.34
C SER A 421 5.72 -2.26 -23.70
N SER A 422 6.79 -2.81 -24.22
CA SER A 422 7.34 -2.48 -25.54
C SER A 422 7.51 -3.76 -26.31
N GLU A 423 7.19 -3.74 -27.59
CA GLU A 423 7.28 -4.92 -28.44
C GLU A 423 8.74 -5.43 -28.50
N ASN A 424 8.95 -6.68 -28.11
CA ASN A 424 10.24 -7.37 -28.06
C ASN A 424 11.33 -6.74 -27.17
N ILE A 425 10.99 -5.89 -26.19
CA ILE A 425 11.93 -5.32 -25.21
C ILE A 425 11.42 -5.61 -23.79
N ASP A 426 12.20 -6.38 -23.03
CA ASP A 426 11.88 -6.69 -21.64
C ASP A 426 12.40 -5.61 -20.68
N PHE A 427 13.56 -5.02 -20.99
CA PHE A 427 14.15 -3.94 -20.22
C PHE A 427 14.67 -2.80 -21.08
N THR A 428 14.43 -1.56 -20.63
CA THR A 428 15.22 -0.40 -21.11
C THR A 428 16.17 0.03 -20.00
N VAL A 429 17.47 -0.02 -20.29
CA VAL A 429 18.52 0.41 -19.36
C VAL A 429 19.10 1.73 -19.86
N ILE A 430 19.01 2.78 -19.04
CA ILE A 430 19.58 4.10 -19.33
C ILE A 430 20.80 4.28 -18.44
N ILE A 431 21.98 4.33 -19.05
CA ILE A 431 23.25 4.51 -18.33
C ILE A 431 23.42 5.98 -17.93
N GLY A 432 23.59 6.21 -16.64
CA GLY A 432 23.83 7.52 -16.05
C GLY A 432 25.31 7.79 -15.73
N LYS A 433 25.54 8.95 -15.12
CA LYS A 433 26.91 9.36 -14.71
C LYS A 433 27.46 8.51 -13.57
N ASP A 434 26.61 7.85 -12.82
CA ASP A 434 26.90 6.98 -11.67
C ASP A 434 27.39 5.57 -12.02
N TYR A 435 27.36 5.19 -13.30
CA TYR A 435 27.90 3.91 -13.81
C TYR A 435 29.37 4.00 -14.24
#